data_2656b8f7a99b0c7657c52137dfd36080
#
_entry.id   2656b8f7a99b0c7657c52137dfd36080
#
_cell.length_a   1.000
_cell.length_b   1.000
_cell.length_c   1.000
_cell.angle_alpha   90.00
_cell.angle_beta   90.00
_cell.angle_gamma   90.00
#
_symmetry.space_group_name_H-M   'P 1'
#
loop_
_entity.id
_entity.type
_entity.pdbx_description
1 polymer ?
#
loop_
_entity_poly.entity_id
_entity_poly.type
_entity_poly.pdbx_seq_one_letter_code
_entity_poly.pdbx_strand_id
1 'polypeptide(L)'
;MIAVRAPSPITNPPVTEAAASPTADDTAPLRGDEPIQLDYSHIETEDDTPVDNLLSEREQRLLADSLYASWRGPGAGRPFLAMTNVGLFYALYSPPYVPDALISFDVRPPTDLKLKQNRSYFIWEYGKPPEIVVEIVSNRKGGELDEKLAGYARLGIAFYVVFDPYHYLSEAALRVFARRDLDYVEIAPGQLPGIGLGVTLWPGEFEDMAATWLRWVDGDGNLLLTGKERAEDERKHAEQERARAEEERSNAAQERARADLAYQRAERLATMLRELGVDPDTA
;
A
#
# COMPACT_ATOMS: atom_id res chain seq x y z
N MET A 1 55.49 29.84 9.23
CA MET A 1 55.56 30.38 7.83
C MET A 1 55.74 29.19 6.90
N ILE A 2 54.70 28.72 6.28
CA ILE A 2 54.77 27.66 5.26
C ILE A 2 54.34 28.34 3.95
N ALA A 3 55.27 28.36 2.99
CA ALA A 3 55.11 29.02 1.70
C ALA A 3 54.13 28.22 0.82
N VAL A 4 53.09 28.87 0.35
CA VAL A 4 52.15 28.38 -0.68
C VAL A 4 52.78 28.59 -2.05
N ARG A 5 52.98 27.49 -2.78
CA ARG A 5 53.52 27.46 -4.15
C ARG A 5 52.38 27.76 -5.14
N ALA A 6 52.54 28.79 -5.96
CA ALA A 6 51.62 29.15 -7.03
C ALA A 6 51.61 28.11 -8.18
N PRO A 7 50.46 27.87 -8.84
CA PRO A 7 50.39 26.97 -10.00
C PRO A 7 50.98 27.63 -11.26
N SER A 8 51.66 26.80 -12.07
CA SER A 8 52.26 27.14 -13.33
C SER A 8 51.22 27.42 -14.43
N PRO A 9 51.48 28.29 -15.40
CA PRO A 9 50.54 28.64 -16.45
C PRO A 9 50.42 27.52 -17.50
N ILE A 10 49.16 27.27 -17.90
CA ILE A 10 48.80 26.33 -18.97
C ILE A 10 49.12 27.00 -20.31
N THR A 11 50.06 26.44 -21.08
CA THR A 11 50.36 26.84 -22.46
C THR A 11 49.45 26.08 -23.42
N ASN A 12 48.64 26.80 -24.18
CA ASN A 12 47.86 26.26 -25.29
C ASN A 12 48.78 25.89 -26.48
N PRO A 13 48.51 24.76 -27.16
CA PRO A 13 49.21 24.45 -28.41
C PRO A 13 48.69 25.31 -29.58
N PRO A 14 49.49 25.49 -30.66
CA PRO A 14 49.16 26.41 -31.74
C PRO A 14 48.02 25.88 -32.62
N VAL A 15 47.18 26.80 -33.05
CA VAL A 15 46.11 26.61 -34.03
C VAL A 15 46.72 26.33 -35.39
N THR A 16 46.48 25.14 -35.94
CA THR A 16 46.83 24.82 -37.33
C THR A 16 45.61 25.06 -38.24
N GLU A 17 45.88 25.66 -39.33
CA GLU A 17 45.04 26.26 -40.34
C GLU A 17 44.15 25.25 -41.10
N ALA A 18 42.99 25.70 -41.49
CA ALA A 18 41.96 25.24 -42.39
C ALA A 18 42.26 24.00 -43.27
N ALA A 19 41.43 22.99 -43.12
CA ALA A 19 41.16 21.98 -44.14
C ALA A 19 39.67 21.95 -44.48
N ALA A 20 39.41 21.85 -45.74
CA ALA A 20 38.19 21.96 -46.52
C ALA A 20 36.90 21.36 -45.89
N SER A 21 35.77 22.03 -46.17
CA SER A 21 34.40 21.53 -45.97
C SER A 21 34.20 20.20 -46.65
N PRO A 22 33.75 19.16 -45.97
CA PRO A 22 33.22 17.97 -46.62
C PRO A 22 31.77 18.24 -47.07
N THR A 23 31.53 17.89 -48.32
CA THR A 23 30.26 17.84 -49.01
C THR A 23 29.24 17.00 -48.22
N ALA A 24 28.02 17.51 -48.16
CA ALA A 24 26.84 16.83 -47.63
C ALA A 24 26.57 15.52 -48.41
N ASP A 25 26.88 14.42 -47.80
CA ASP A 25 26.17 13.13 -47.91
C ASP A 25 26.78 12.09 -46.95
N ASP A 26 26.44 12.18 -45.70
CA ASP A 26 26.67 11.10 -44.75
C ASP A 26 25.57 11.07 -43.69
N THR A 27 24.33 10.74 -44.14
CA THR A 27 23.26 10.33 -43.26
C THR A 27 23.46 8.84 -42.91
N ALA A 28 24.55 8.55 -42.21
CA ALA A 28 24.59 7.29 -41.46
C ALA A 28 23.56 7.41 -40.34
N PRO A 29 22.62 6.46 -40.18
CA PRO A 29 21.68 6.45 -39.06
C PRO A 29 22.50 6.42 -37.76
N LEU A 30 22.18 7.36 -36.87
CA LEU A 30 22.70 7.33 -35.52
C LEU A 30 22.42 5.93 -34.96
N ARG A 31 23.46 5.17 -34.63
CA ARG A 31 23.36 3.91 -33.90
C ARG A 31 22.76 4.25 -32.53
N GLY A 32 21.47 4.03 -32.38
CA GLY A 32 20.83 4.50 -31.16
C GLY A 32 19.45 3.96 -30.85
N ASP A 33 19.15 2.69 -31.21
CA ASP A 33 17.89 2.05 -30.76
C ASP A 33 18.06 0.61 -30.29
N GLU A 34 19.30 0.17 -30.01
CA GLU A 34 19.44 -1.07 -29.27
C GLU A 34 19.23 -0.77 -27.78
N PRO A 35 18.29 -1.42 -27.09
CA PRO A 35 18.09 -1.22 -25.66
C PRO A 35 19.40 -1.55 -24.94
N ILE A 36 19.86 -0.64 -24.08
CA ILE A 36 21.03 -0.86 -23.23
C ILE A 36 20.71 -2.05 -22.31
N GLN A 37 21.39 -3.17 -22.53
CA GLN A 37 21.34 -4.30 -21.62
C GLN A 37 22.20 -4.00 -20.39
N LEU A 38 21.54 -3.80 -19.24
CA LEU A 38 22.25 -3.65 -17.97
C LEU A 38 22.74 -5.01 -17.45
N ASP A 39 23.96 -5.02 -16.90
CA ASP A 39 24.53 -6.20 -16.26
C ASP A 39 24.16 -6.24 -14.77
N TYR A 40 23.32 -7.19 -14.39
CA TYR A 40 22.87 -7.44 -13.02
C TYR A 40 23.71 -8.49 -12.28
N SER A 41 24.71 -9.09 -12.92
CA SER A 41 25.45 -10.24 -12.36
C SER A 41 26.16 -9.91 -11.05
N HIS A 42 26.57 -8.65 -10.88
CA HIS A 42 27.32 -8.15 -9.72
C HIS A 42 26.40 -7.67 -8.56
N ILE A 43 25.07 -7.64 -8.78
CA ILE A 43 24.12 -7.16 -7.76
C ILE A 43 23.69 -8.34 -6.89
N GLU A 44 23.89 -8.23 -5.57
CA GLU A 44 23.34 -9.15 -4.59
C GLU A 44 21.87 -8.78 -4.32
N THR A 45 20.96 -9.70 -4.62
CA THR A 45 19.51 -9.52 -4.38
C THR A 45 19.01 -10.35 -3.20
N GLU A 46 19.81 -11.26 -2.72
CA GLU A 46 19.59 -12.08 -1.53
C GLU A 46 20.84 -11.97 -0.66
N ASP A 47 20.68 -11.76 0.64
CA ASP A 47 21.76 -11.78 1.62
C ASP A 47 21.46 -12.77 2.75
N ASP A 48 22.50 -13.14 3.52
CA ASP A 48 22.38 -14.04 4.65
C ASP A 48 22.09 -13.30 5.97
N THR A 49 21.66 -12.03 5.90
CA THR A 49 21.34 -11.23 7.09
C THR A 49 20.03 -11.73 7.69
N PRO A 50 20.02 -12.13 8.98
CA PRO A 50 18.79 -12.57 9.61
C PRO A 50 17.72 -11.50 9.57
N VAL A 51 16.48 -11.90 9.31
CA VAL A 51 15.30 -11.03 9.39
C VAL A 51 15.15 -10.44 10.79
N ASP A 52 14.44 -9.35 10.87
CA ASP A 52 14.09 -8.62 12.07
C ASP A 52 13.37 -9.48 13.14
N ASN A 53 12.91 -8.83 14.19
CA ASN A 53 12.15 -9.49 15.23
C ASN A 53 10.73 -9.89 14.77
N LEU A 54 10.07 -10.72 15.59
CA LEU A 54 8.72 -11.24 15.31
C LEU A 54 7.68 -10.14 15.08
N LEU A 55 7.79 -8.99 15.77
CA LEU A 55 6.84 -7.89 15.58
C LEU A 55 7.02 -7.25 14.21
N SER A 56 8.25 -7.00 13.76
CA SER A 56 8.51 -6.44 12.42
C SER A 56 8.00 -7.37 11.31
N GLU A 57 8.22 -8.67 11.42
CA GLU A 57 7.70 -9.66 10.46
C GLU A 57 6.16 -9.63 10.39
N ARG A 58 5.49 -9.59 11.54
CA ARG A 58 4.03 -9.52 11.60
C ARG A 58 3.50 -8.21 11.05
N GLU A 59 4.14 -7.10 11.40
CA GLU A 59 3.79 -5.77 10.91
C GLU A 59 3.91 -5.68 9.38
N GLN A 60 4.99 -6.19 8.80
CA GLN A 60 5.19 -6.23 7.36
C GLN A 60 4.06 -7.00 6.65
N ARG A 61 3.65 -8.16 7.20
CA ARG A 61 2.51 -8.94 6.67
C ARG A 61 1.19 -8.19 6.79
N LEU A 62 0.93 -7.58 7.95
CA LEU A 62 -0.28 -6.80 8.20
C LEU A 62 -0.43 -5.65 7.21
N LEU A 63 0.67 -4.92 6.97
CA LEU A 63 0.70 -3.81 6.02
C LEU A 63 0.44 -4.26 4.58
N ALA A 64 1.05 -5.36 4.14
CA ALA A 64 0.86 -5.86 2.79
C ALA A 64 -0.52 -6.49 2.58
N ASP A 65 -0.98 -7.36 3.49
CA ASP A 65 -2.26 -8.05 3.38
C ASP A 65 -3.45 -7.08 3.36
N SER A 66 -3.49 -6.11 4.26
CA SER A 66 -4.59 -5.15 4.31
C SER A 66 -4.69 -4.27 3.05
N LEU A 67 -3.56 -3.91 2.43
CA LEU A 67 -3.55 -3.21 1.14
C LEU A 67 -4.17 -4.07 0.03
N TYR A 68 -3.67 -5.29 -0.17
CA TYR A 68 -4.18 -6.15 -1.23
C TYR A 68 -5.61 -6.64 -1.00
N ALA A 69 -6.01 -6.82 0.26
CA ALA A 69 -7.36 -7.24 0.60
C ALA A 69 -8.40 -6.12 0.45
N SER A 70 -8.07 -4.88 0.80
CA SER A 70 -9.08 -3.84 1.00
C SER A 70 -8.87 -2.55 0.22
N TRP A 71 -7.64 -2.23 -0.23
CA TRP A 71 -7.40 -1.01 -0.97
C TRP A 71 -7.50 -1.20 -2.47
N ARG A 72 -8.18 -0.31 -3.15
CA ARG A 72 -8.39 -0.36 -4.61
C ARG A 72 -7.34 0.42 -5.41
N GLY A 73 -6.26 0.84 -4.76
CA GLY A 73 -5.20 1.64 -5.36
C GLY A 73 -5.48 3.16 -5.30
N PRO A 74 -4.59 3.96 -5.89
CA PRO A 74 -4.64 5.42 -5.80
C PRO A 74 -5.76 6.08 -6.62
N GLY A 75 -6.82 5.34 -6.93
CA GLY A 75 -8.00 5.78 -7.64
C GLY A 75 -8.07 5.33 -9.10
N ALA A 76 -9.28 5.39 -9.68
CA ALA A 76 -9.59 5.11 -11.10
C ALA A 76 -9.02 3.78 -11.65
N GLY A 77 -8.85 2.75 -10.82
CA GLY A 77 -8.29 1.46 -11.24
C GLY A 77 -6.78 1.48 -11.54
N ARG A 78 -6.08 2.49 -11.10
CA ARG A 78 -4.62 2.57 -11.19
C ARG A 78 -3.99 1.45 -10.36
N PRO A 79 -3.06 0.67 -10.92
CA PRO A 79 -2.41 -0.39 -10.19
C PRO A 79 -1.47 0.14 -9.12
N PHE A 80 -1.19 -0.68 -8.13
CA PHE A 80 -0.13 -0.45 -7.16
C PHE A 80 0.64 -1.75 -6.91
N LEU A 81 1.83 -1.60 -6.37
CA LEU A 81 2.70 -2.68 -5.93
C LEU A 81 3.15 -2.39 -4.51
N ALA A 82 2.86 -3.28 -3.58
CA ALA A 82 3.39 -3.26 -2.23
C ALA A 82 4.40 -4.40 -2.07
N MET A 83 5.57 -4.09 -1.54
CA MET A 83 6.63 -5.05 -1.25
C MET A 83 7.09 -4.86 0.19
N THR A 84 7.48 -5.94 0.85
CA THR A 84 8.01 -5.91 2.20
C THR A 84 9.39 -6.56 2.22
N ASN A 85 10.33 -5.93 2.95
CA ASN A 85 11.70 -6.43 3.12
C ASN A 85 12.41 -6.74 1.80
N VAL A 86 12.26 -5.87 0.81
CA VAL A 86 12.83 -6.02 -0.54
C VAL A 86 13.77 -4.87 -0.84
N GLY A 87 14.92 -5.17 -1.42
CA GLY A 87 15.93 -4.18 -1.78
C GLY A 87 15.39 -3.12 -2.75
N LEU A 88 15.56 -1.85 -2.37
CA LEU A 88 15.31 -0.67 -3.20
C LEU A 88 16.64 -0.20 -3.79
N PHE A 89 16.90 -0.58 -5.03
CA PHE A 89 18.11 -0.22 -5.76
C PHE A 89 17.92 1.07 -6.54
N TYR A 90 18.77 2.05 -6.28
CA TYR A 90 18.70 3.38 -6.86
C TYR A 90 19.90 3.73 -7.77
N ALA A 91 20.98 2.96 -7.67
CA ALA A 91 22.16 3.08 -8.51
C ALA A 91 22.90 1.75 -8.60
N LEU A 92 23.56 1.47 -9.75
CA LEU A 92 24.16 0.19 -10.07
C LEU A 92 25.27 -0.25 -9.09
N TYR A 93 25.99 0.68 -8.50
CA TYR A 93 27.16 0.41 -7.64
C TYR A 93 27.01 0.96 -6.23
N SER A 94 25.78 1.25 -5.84
CA SER A 94 25.47 1.70 -4.46
C SER A 94 24.73 0.61 -3.71
N PRO A 95 24.99 0.45 -2.40
CA PRO A 95 24.21 -0.47 -1.61
C PRO A 95 22.72 -0.06 -1.63
N PRO A 96 21.79 -1.02 -1.71
CA PRO A 96 20.36 -0.72 -1.69
C PRO A 96 19.92 -0.25 -0.30
N TYR A 97 18.81 0.47 -0.26
CA TYR A 97 17.99 0.49 0.95
C TYR A 97 17.13 -0.77 1.00
N VAL A 98 16.84 -1.26 2.19
CA VAL A 98 15.91 -2.37 2.40
C VAL A 98 14.82 -1.88 3.37
N PRO A 99 13.80 -1.18 2.87
CA PRO A 99 12.69 -0.76 3.71
C PRO A 99 11.83 -1.93 4.15
N ASP A 100 11.24 -1.83 5.34
CA ASP A 100 10.28 -2.82 5.84
C ASP A 100 9.06 -2.95 4.94
N ALA A 101 8.57 -1.83 4.42
CA ALA A 101 7.59 -1.84 3.34
C ALA A 101 7.81 -0.68 2.35
N LEU A 102 7.50 -0.91 1.08
CA LEU A 102 7.40 0.12 0.05
C LEU A 102 6.12 -0.05 -0.75
N ILE A 103 5.54 1.06 -1.17
CA ILE A 103 4.35 1.07 -2.00
C ILE A 103 4.60 1.97 -3.22
N SER A 104 4.41 1.41 -4.40
CA SER A 104 4.57 2.11 -5.66
C SER A 104 3.30 2.08 -6.49
N PHE A 105 2.93 3.22 -7.06
CA PHE A 105 1.72 3.39 -7.86
C PHE A 105 2.03 3.34 -9.35
N ASP A 106 1.02 2.99 -10.15
CA ASP A 106 1.10 2.89 -11.62
C ASP A 106 2.11 1.86 -12.12
N VAL A 107 2.49 0.93 -11.26
CA VAL A 107 3.38 -0.17 -11.58
C VAL A 107 2.69 -1.51 -11.36
N ARG A 108 3.15 -2.53 -12.07
CA ARG A 108 2.64 -3.90 -11.94
C ARG A 108 3.76 -4.84 -11.56
N PRO A 109 3.46 -5.93 -10.85
CA PRO A 109 4.46 -6.96 -10.59
C PRO A 109 4.97 -7.52 -11.92
N PRO A 110 6.26 -7.86 -12.02
CA PRO A 110 6.82 -8.49 -13.21
C PRO A 110 6.26 -9.91 -13.37
N THR A 111 6.22 -10.37 -14.61
CA THR A 111 5.68 -11.70 -14.94
C THR A 111 6.70 -12.83 -14.82
N ASP A 112 8.00 -12.54 -14.93
CA ASP A 112 9.08 -13.53 -14.83
C ASP A 112 10.03 -13.19 -13.68
N LEU A 113 9.84 -13.86 -12.54
CA LEU A 113 10.70 -13.73 -11.36
C LEU A 113 12.04 -14.48 -11.46
N LYS A 114 12.29 -15.23 -12.55
CA LYS A 114 13.60 -15.85 -12.77
C LYS A 114 14.66 -14.83 -13.16
N LEU A 115 14.24 -13.76 -13.79
CA LEU A 115 15.12 -12.66 -14.15
C LEU A 115 15.52 -11.86 -12.91
N LYS A 116 16.81 -11.63 -12.71
CA LYS A 116 17.36 -10.97 -11.52
C LYS A 116 16.81 -9.56 -11.34
N GLN A 117 16.65 -8.80 -12.42
CA GLN A 117 16.04 -7.46 -12.41
C GLN A 117 14.58 -7.42 -11.92
N ASN A 118 13.91 -8.56 -11.81
CA ASN A 118 12.52 -8.68 -11.36
C ASN A 118 12.38 -9.11 -9.89
N ARG A 119 13.51 -9.34 -9.17
CA ARG A 119 13.49 -9.85 -7.80
C ARG A 119 13.54 -8.77 -6.74
N SER A 120 13.77 -7.53 -7.13
CA SER A 120 13.89 -6.38 -6.23
C SER A 120 13.27 -5.15 -6.86
N TYR A 121 13.18 -4.05 -6.12
CA TYR A 121 12.72 -2.79 -6.67
C TYR A 121 13.90 -2.00 -7.25
N PHE A 122 14.11 -2.08 -8.54
CA PHE A 122 15.10 -1.30 -9.25
C PHE A 122 14.44 -0.04 -9.83
N ILE A 123 14.82 1.14 -9.36
CA ILE A 123 14.20 2.41 -9.80
C ILE A 123 14.25 2.56 -11.32
N TRP A 124 15.31 2.13 -11.97
CA TRP A 124 15.45 2.22 -13.44
C TRP A 124 14.60 1.21 -14.21
N GLU A 125 14.23 0.07 -13.61
CA GLU A 125 13.29 -0.90 -14.23
C GLU A 125 11.84 -0.43 -14.10
N TYR A 126 11.47 0.10 -12.94
CA TYR A 126 10.14 0.65 -12.71
C TYR A 126 9.98 2.09 -13.22
N GLY A 127 11.09 2.76 -13.62
CA GLY A 127 11.13 4.12 -14.16
C GLY A 127 10.88 5.23 -13.14
N LYS A 128 10.76 4.89 -11.84
CA LYS A 128 10.47 5.86 -10.78
C LYS A 128 10.74 5.26 -9.38
N PRO A 129 10.97 6.10 -8.35
CA PRO A 129 10.94 5.64 -6.97
C PRO A 129 9.52 5.25 -6.53
N PRO A 130 9.36 4.46 -5.46
CA PRO A 130 8.06 4.23 -4.81
C PRO A 130 7.53 5.53 -4.20
N GLU A 131 6.21 5.62 -4.01
CA GLU A 131 5.59 6.79 -3.37
C GLU A 131 5.71 6.78 -1.87
N ILE A 132 5.64 5.60 -1.26
CA ILE A 132 5.63 5.45 0.20
C ILE A 132 6.70 4.44 0.60
N VAL A 133 7.43 4.75 1.64
CA VAL A 133 8.33 3.84 2.35
C VAL A 133 7.97 3.83 3.82
N VAL A 134 7.97 2.65 4.42
CA VAL A 134 7.75 2.44 5.85
C VAL A 134 8.98 1.76 6.44
N GLU A 135 9.42 2.27 7.57
CA GLU A 135 10.44 1.65 8.42
C GLU A 135 9.87 1.34 9.80
N ILE A 136 10.14 0.14 10.28
CA ILE A 136 9.74 -0.36 11.59
C ILE A 136 10.99 -0.41 12.48
N VAL A 137 11.04 0.43 13.47
CA VAL A 137 12.23 0.55 14.32
C VAL A 137 12.38 -0.66 15.22
N SER A 138 13.39 -1.47 14.96
CA SER A 138 13.72 -2.66 15.74
C SER A 138 14.86 -2.44 16.73
N ASN A 139 15.67 -1.40 16.54
CA ASN A 139 16.82 -1.05 17.39
C ASN A 139 17.18 0.44 17.24
N ARG A 140 18.20 0.90 18.00
CA ARG A 140 18.64 2.32 18.01
C ARG A 140 19.68 2.66 16.94
N LYS A 141 20.06 1.74 16.07
CA LYS A 141 21.21 1.89 15.16
C LYS A 141 20.83 2.08 13.69
N GLY A 142 19.57 2.01 13.36
CA GLY A 142 19.12 1.91 11.97
C GLY A 142 19.14 3.21 11.15
N GLY A 143 19.40 4.38 11.78
CA GLY A 143 19.51 5.67 11.06
C GLY A 143 18.23 6.16 10.41
N GLU A 144 17.05 5.71 10.88
CA GLU A 144 15.75 6.03 10.29
C GLU A 144 15.47 7.52 10.28
N LEU A 145 15.88 8.26 11.31
CA LEU A 145 15.66 9.71 11.40
C LEU A 145 16.84 10.56 10.91
N ASP A 146 17.89 9.94 10.40
CA ASP A 146 19.12 10.59 9.94
C ASP A 146 19.43 10.24 8.48
N GLU A 147 20.23 9.17 8.27
CA GLU A 147 20.72 8.81 6.94
C GLU A 147 19.61 8.34 6.00
N LYS A 148 18.67 7.50 6.50
CA LYS A 148 17.54 7.02 5.71
C LYS A 148 16.57 8.16 5.38
N LEU A 149 16.29 9.06 6.33
CA LEU A 149 15.43 10.22 6.11
C LEU A 149 15.97 11.08 4.94
N ALA A 150 17.24 11.47 5.01
CA ALA A 150 17.88 12.26 3.96
C ALA A 150 18.02 11.46 2.65
N GLY A 151 18.28 10.17 2.74
CA GLY A 151 18.41 9.28 1.58
C GLY A 151 17.11 9.16 0.80
N TYR A 152 16.02 8.83 1.46
CA TYR A 152 14.71 8.70 0.81
C TYR A 152 14.18 10.02 0.24
N ALA A 153 14.46 11.16 0.90
CA ALA A 153 14.14 12.48 0.35
C ALA A 153 14.86 12.73 -0.99
N ARG A 154 16.16 12.44 -1.05
CA ARG A 154 16.97 12.60 -2.28
C ARG A 154 16.51 11.67 -3.40
N LEU A 155 16.03 10.47 -3.08
CA LEU A 155 15.47 9.53 -4.06
C LEU A 155 14.13 10.00 -4.62
N GLY A 156 13.47 10.96 -3.98
CA GLY A 156 12.22 11.51 -4.46
C GLY A 156 10.98 10.75 -3.95
N ILE A 157 11.13 9.94 -2.90
CA ILE A 157 10.01 9.22 -2.26
C ILE A 157 9.08 10.25 -1.62
N ALA A 158 7.78 10.20 -1.96
CA ALA A 158 6.82 11.23 -1.57
C ALA A 158 6.51 11.21 -0.07
N PHE A 159 6.39 10.01 0.52
CA PHE A 159 6.06 9.82 1.94
C PHE A 159 6.98 8.80 2.58
N TYR A 160 7.44 9.17 3.75
CA TYR A 160 8.25 8.32 4.60
C TYR A 160 7.55 8.17 5.96
N VAL A 161 7.31 6.93 6.36
CA VAL A 161 6.62 6.57 7.60
C VAL A 161 7.60 5.83 8.50
N VAL A 162 7.75 6.28 9.74
CA VAL A 162 8.58 5.64 10.76
C VAL A 162 7.67 5.17 11.90
N PHE A 163 7.63 3.86 12.10
CA PHE A 163 6.93 3.23 13.21
C PHE A 163 7.93 2.75 14.24
N ASP A 164 7.90 3.34 15.43
CA ASP A 164 8.77 3.06 16.56
C ASP A 164 7.96 2.50 17.75
N PRO A 165 7.56 1.22 17.71
CA PRO A 165 6.69 0.62 18.72
C PRO A 165 7.32 0.58 20.11
N TYR A 166 8.66 0.66 20.19
CA TYR A 166 9.41 0.56 21.44
C TYR A 166 9.96 1.91 21.94
N HIS A 167 9.64 3.00 21.21
CA HIS A 167 10.14 4.35 21.56
C HIS A 167 11.67 4.42 21.66
N TYR A 168 12.38 3.77 20.72
CA TYR A 168 13.84 3.79 20.69
C TYR A 168 14.42 5.10 20.19
N LEU A 169 13.71 5.77 19.26
CA LEU A 169 14.19 6.98 18.60
C LEU A 169 13.53 8.25 19.13
N SER A 170 12.26 8.18 19.57
CA SER A 170 11.52 9.34 20.06
C SER A 170 10.36 8.94 20.98
N GLU A 171 9.72 9.96 21.60
CA GLU A 171 8.49 9.74 22.37
C GLU A 171 7.28 9.37 21.49
N ALA A 172 7.32 9.75 20.22
CA ALA A 172 6.24 9.45 19.26
C ALA A 172 6.48 8.07 18.62
N ALA A 173 5.55 7.14 18.82
CA ALA A 173 5.60 5.81 18.20
C ALA A 173 5.35 5.82 16.69
N LEU A 174 4.77 6.88 16.14
CA LEU A 174 4.51 7.03 14.71
C LEU A 174 4.87 8.43 14.26
N ARG A 175 5.74 8.51 13.25
CA ARG A 175 6.13 9.76 12.60
C ARG A 175 5.92 9.62 11.09
N VAL A 176 5.40 10.66 10.48
CA VAL A 176 5.11 10.70 9.04
C VAL A 176 5.78 11.92 8.44
N PHE A 177 6.48 11.72 7.35
CA PHE A 177 7.18 12.76 6.64
C PHE A 177 6.67 12.84 5.20
N ALA A 178 6.34 14.04 4.76
CA ALA A 178 5.99 14.34 3.39
C ALA A 178 7.14 15.12 2.72
N ARG A 179 7.50 14.70 1.52
CA ARG A 179 8.56 15.36 0.76
C ARG A 179 8.10 16.73 0.25
N ARG A 180 8.92 17.74 0.52
CA ARG A 180 8.80 19.08 -0.05
C ARG A 180 10.14 19.47 -0.66
N ASP A 181 10.14 19.65 -1.96
CA ASP A 181 11.34 19.88 -2.76
C ASP A 181 12.37 18.75 -2.61
N LEU A 182 13.47 18.96 -1.95
CA LEU A 182 14.55 17.98 -1.74
C LEU A 182 14.60 17.40 -0.31
N ASP A 183 13.73 17.90 0.59
CA ASP A 183 13.72 17.53 2.00
C ASP A 183 12.36 17.00 2.44
N TYR A 184 12.35 16.39 3.61
CA TYR A 184 11.12 16.00 4.28
C TYR A 184 10.67 17.05 5.28
N VAL A 185 9.35 17.23 5.34
CA VAL A 185 8.66 17.96 6.42
C VAL A 185 7.80 16.97 7.17
N GLU A 186 7.94 16.93 8.49
CA GLU A 186 7.08 16.11 9.33
C GLU A 186 5.64 16.62 9.28
N ILE A 187 4.70 15.70 9.07
CA ILE A 187 3.27 15.97 9.07
C ILE A 187 2.57 15.14 10.14
N ALA A 188 1.38 15.56 10.57
CA ALA A 188 0.60 14.76 11.50
C ALA A 188 0.27 13.38 10.91
N PRO A 189 0.37 12.29 11.69
CA PRO A 189 -0.14 10.98 11.28
C PRO A 189 -1.62 11.07 10.90
N GLY A 190 -2.02 10.27 9.93
CA GLY A 190 -3.37 10.27 9.37
C GLY A 190 -3.32 10.16 7.85
N GLN A 191 -4.16 10.94 7.16
CA GLN A 191 -4.23 10.93 5.69
C GLN A 191 -2.94 11.42 5.04
N LEU A 192 -2.43 10.66 4.07
CA LEU A 192 -1.33 11.06 3.20
C LEU A 192 -1.89 11.95 2.07
N PRO A 193 -1.51 13.23 1.99
CA PRO A 193 -2.12 14.16 1.06
C PRO A 193 -2.09 13.69 -0.40
N GLY A 194 -3.27 13.67 -1.04
CA GLY A 194 -3.41 13.39 -2.47
C GLY A 194 -3.42 11.90 -2.86
N ILE A 195 -3.37 10.97 -1.89
CA ILE A 195 -3.27 9.53 -2.17
C ILE A 195 -4.57 8.78 -1.88
N GLY A 196 -5.41 9.27 -0.96
CA GLY A 196 -6.59 8.53 -0.49
C GLY A 196 -6.21 7.29 0.35
N LEU A 197 -5.06 7.35 0.98
CA LEU A 197 -4.53 6.37 1.92
C LEU A 197 -3.93 7.13 3.09
N GLY A 198 -4.04 6.58 4.27
CA GLY A 198 -3.46 7.14 5.48
C GLY A 198 -2.89 6.07 6.39
N VAL A 199 -2.30 6.50 7.51
CA VAL A 199 -1.73 5.62 8.53
C VAL A 199 -2.23 6.00 9.91
N THR A 200 -2.42 4.99 10.76
CA THR A 200 -2.83 5.17 12.16
C THR A 200 -2.22 4.09 13.05
N LEU A 201 -2.13 4.37 14.33
CA LEU A 201 -1.84 3.35 15.34
C LEU A 201 -3.15 2.68 15.79
N TRP A 202 -3.13 1.38 15.86
CA TRP A 202 -4.27 0.57 16.28
C TRP A 202 -3.86 -0.40 17.39
N PRO A 203 -4.34 -0.22 18.61
CA PRO A 203 -4.19 -1.21 19.67
C PRO A 203 -5.17 -2.36 19.42
N GLY A 204 -4.67 -3.55 19.17
CA GLY A 204 -5.50 -4.70 18.84
C GLY A 204 -4.70 -5.99 18.78
N GLU A 205 -5.38 -7.03 18.31
CA GLU A 205 -4.80 -8.37 18.17
C GLU A 205 -4.69 -8.73 16.69
N PHE A 206 -3.49 -9.07 16.26
CA PHE A 206 -3.23 -9.60 14.93
C PHE A 206 -2.50 -10.94 15.05
N GLU A 207 -3.07 -12.01 14.47
CA GLU A 207 -2.55 -13.38 14.51
C GLU A 207 -2.14 -13.83 15.92
N ASP A 208 -3.09 -13.72 16.85
CA ASP A 208 -2.98 -14.11 18.26
C ASP A 208 -1.92 -13.31 19.06
N MET A 209 -1.48 -12.16 18.54
CA MET A 209 -0.56 -11.26 19.22
C MET A 209 -1.19 -9.89 19.45
N ALA A 210 -1.39 -9.53 20.71
CA ALA A 210 -1.88 -8.22 21.14
C ALA A 210 -0.72 -7.21 21.18
N ALA A 211 -0.85 -6.13 20.40
CA ALA A 211 0.14 -5.06 20.34
C ALA A 211 -0.49 -3.75 19.88
N THR A 212 0.29 -2.67 19.80
CA THR A 212 -0.05 -1.50 19.02
C THR A 212 0.57 -1.67 17.64
N TRP A 213 -0.27 -1.71 16.62
CA TRP A 213 0.10 -1.95 15.22
C TRP A 213 0.00 -0.66 14.41
N LEU A 214 0.82 -0.52 13.40
CA LEU A 214 0.63 0.44 12.34
C LEU A 214 -0.40 -0.11 11.34
N ARG A 215 -1.47 0.64 11.09
CA ARG A 215 -2.52 0.22 10.14
C ARG A 215 -2.74 1.27 9.07
N TRP A 216 -3.06 0.81 7.89
CA TRP A 216 -3.58 1.68 6.84
C TRP A 216 -5.02 2.07 7.10
N VAL A 217 -5.37 3.29 6.70
CA VAL A 217 -6.75 3.79 6.64
C VAL A 217 -7.06 4.28 5.22
N ASP A 218 -8.32 4.13 4.80
CA ASP A 218 -8.79 4.67 3.53
C ASP A 218 -8.95 6.20 3.57
N GLY A 219 -9.41 6.81 2.46
CA GLY A 219 -9.63 8.25 2.36
C GLY A 219 -10.65 8.82 3.35
N ASP A 220 -11.53 7.98 3.89
CA ASP A 220 -12.55 8.34 4.88
C ASP A 220 -12.07 8.09 6.32
N GLY A 221 -10.90 7.52 6.50
CA GLY A 221 -10.30 7.22 7.80
C GLY A 221 -10.68 5.86 8.39
N ASN A 222 -11.33 4.97 7.61
CA ASN A 222 -11.64 3.62 8.04
C ASN A 222 -10.41 2.72 7.89
N LEU A 223 -10.22 1.78 8.83
CA LEU A 223 -9.14 0.79 8.74
C LEU A 223 -9.28 -0.06 7.48
N LEU A 224 -8.18 -0.25 6.77
CA LEU A 224 -8.12 -1.29 5.74
C LEU A 224 -8.04 -2.65 6.42
N LEU A 225 -9.07 -3.46 6.17
CA LEU A 225 -9.18 -4.79 6.75
C LEU A 225 -8.24 -5.77 6.03
N THR A 226 -7.67 -6.69 6.77
CA THR A 226 -6.99 -7.87 6.22
C THR A 226 -7.98 -8.81 5.53
N GLY A 227 -7.48 -9.76 4.75
CA GLY A 227 -8.32 -10.77 4.12
C GLY A 227 -9.16 -11.57 5.13
N LYS A 228 -8.57 -11.91 6.28
CA LYS A 228 -9.25 -12.62 7.37
C LYS A 228 -10.35 -11.76 8.00
N GLU A 229 -10.05 -10.51 8.34
CA GLU A 229 -11.02 -9.57 8.93
C GLU A 229 -12.22 -9.35 7.99
N ARG A 230 -11.98 -9.18 6.70
CA ARG A 230 -13.06 -9.06 5.69
C ARG A 230 -13.94 -10.30 5.62
N ALA A 231 -13.33 -11.47 5.58
CA ALA A 231 -14.10 -12.72 5.55
C ALA A 231 -14.96 -12.92 6.81
N GLU A 232 -14.45 -12.50 7.97
CA GLU A 232 -15.21 -12.53 9.22
C GLU A 232 -16.36 -11.53 9.22
N ASP A 233 -16.15 -10.34 8.68
CA ASP A 233 -17.17 -9.30 8.57
C ASP A 233 -18.28 -9.72 7.61
N GLU A 234 -17.93 -10.22 6.43
CA GLU A 234 -18.89 -10.77 5.45
C GLU A 234 -19.71 -11.94 6.03
N ARG A 235 -19.09 -12.81 6.82
CA ARG A 235 -19.78 -13.89 7.49
C ARG A 235 -20.81 -13.39 8.52
N LYS A 236 -20.42 -12.42 9.36
CA LYS A 236 -21.33 -11.80 10.34
C LYS A 236 -22.52 -11.13 9.65
N HIS A 237 -22.28 -10.40 8.57
CA HIS A 237 -23.36 -9.80 7.80
C HIS A 237 -24.30 -10.84 7.21
N ALA A 238 -23.77 -11.91 6.61
CA ALA A 238 -24.59 -12.99 6.06
C ALA A 238 -25.42 -13.71 7.13
N GLU A 239 -24.87 -13.91 8.32
CA GLU A 239 -25.60 -14.49 9.47
C GLU A 239 -26.73 -13.57 9.93
N GLN A 240 -26.49 -12.26 10.01
CA GLN A 240 -27.52 -11.27 10.37
C GLN A 240 -28.64 -11.19 9.33
N GLU A 241 -28.32 -11.20 8.04
CA GLU A 241 -29.34 -11.23 6.98
C GLU A 241 -30.19 -12.50 7.02
N ARG A 242 -29.56 -13.65 7.26
CA ARG A 242 -30.29 -14.91 7.43
C ARG A 242 -31.26 -14.88 8.62
N ALA A 243 -30.78 -14.36 9.75
CA ALA A 243 -31.62 -14.22 10.94
C ALA A 243 -32.83 -13.30 10.70
N ARG A 244 -32.62 -12.15 10.04
CA ARG A 244 -33.71 -11.24 9.65
C ARG A 244 -34.72 -11.89 8.71
N ALA A 245 -34.23 -12.59 7.68
CA ALA A 245 -35.08 -13.27 6.73
C ALA A 245 -35.91 -14.40 7.39
N GLU A 246 -35.36 -15.09 8.38
CA GLU A 246 -36.07 -16.12 9.14
C GLU A 246 -37.14 -15.51 10.04
N GLU A 247 -36.85 -14.41 10.70
CA GLU A 247 -37.83 -13.65 11.51
C GLU A 247 -38.99 -13.13 10.64
N GLU A 248 -38.71 -12.56 9.49
CA GLU A 248 -39.73 -12.08 8.53
C GLU A 248 -40.62 -13.24 8.06
N ARG A 249 -40.03 -14.40 7.73
CA ARG A 249 -40.81 -15.63 7.36
C ARG A 249 -41.68 -16.12 8.49
N SER A 250 -41.17 -16.11 9.71
CA SER A 250 -41.93 -16.50 10.91
C SER A 250 -43.12 -15.57 11.14
N ASN A 251 -42.89 -14.26 11.05
CA ASN A 251 -43.94 -13.26 11.21
C ASN A 251 -45.02 -13.40 10.12
N ALA A 252 -44.60 -13.54 8.86
CA ALA A 252 -45.54 -13.79 7.75
C ALA A 252 -46.35 -15.09 7.91
N ALA A 253 -45.74 -16.16 8.41
CA ALA A 253 -46.46 -17.41 8.70
C ALA A 253 -47.49 -17.24 9.84
N GLN A 254 -47.13 -16.48 10.88
CA GLN A 254 -48.07 -16.19 11.98
C GLN A 254 -49.25 -15.31 11.51
N GLU A 255 -48.99 -14.30 10.66
CA GLU A 255 -50.07 -13.49 10.11
C GLU A 255 -51.01 -14.28 9.21
N ARG A 256 -50.48 -15.16 8.36
CA ARG A 256 -51.30 -16.10 7.54
C ARG A 256 -52.15 -17.02 8.43
N ALA A 257 -51.55 -17.60 9.44
CA ALA A 257 -52.30 -18.46 10.38
C ALA A 257 -53.44 -17.71 11.13
N ARG A 258 -53.21 -16.45 11.50
CA ARG A 258 -54.22 -15.57 12.10
C ARG A 258 -55.34 -15.25 11.11
N ALA A 259 -54.97 -14.91 9.86
CA ALA A 259 -55.94 -14.63 8.79
C ALA A 259 -56.82 -15.85 8.48
N ASP A 260 -56.23 -17.06 8.38
CA ASP A 260 -56.95 -18.31 8.16
C ASP A 260 -57.92 -18.62 9.29
N LEU A 261 -57.51 -18.43 10.54
CA LEU A 261 -58.38 -18.59 11.71
C LEU A 261 -59.54 -17.56 11.72
N ALA A 262 -59.27 -16.33 11.36
CA ALA A 262 -60.33 -15.31 11.26
C ALA A 262 -61.32 -15.64 10.15
N TYR A 263 -60.84 -16.10 9.00
CA TYR A 263 -61.67 -16.55 7.89
C TYR A 263 -62.57 -17.74 8.30
N GLN A 264 -62.01 -18.76 8.92
CA GLN A 264 -62.77 -19.91 9.41
C GLN A 264 -63.86 -19.54 10.44
N ARG A 265 -63.53 -18.56 11.32
CA ARG A 265 -64.55 -18.05 12.30
C ARG A 265 -65.68 -17.31 11.59
N ALA A 266 -65.36 -16.46 10.62
CA ALA A 266 -66.34 -15.71 9.84
C ALA A 266 -67.25 -16.66 9.06
N GLU A 267 -66.70 -17.70 8.44
CA GLU A 267 -67.47 -18.73 7.70
C GLU A 267 -68.43 -19.53 8.62
N ARG A 268 -67.96 -19.89 9.81
CA ARG A 268 -68.83 -20.54 10.82
C ARG A 268 -69.97 -19.61 11.26
N LEU A 269 -69.70 -18.36 11.54
CA LEU A 269 -70.70 -17.39 11.93
C LEU A 269 -71.71 -17.15 10.82
N ALA A 270 -71.26 -17.03 9.57
CA ALA A 270 -72.10 -16.87 8.40
C ALA A 270 -73.06 -18.11 8.22
N THR A 271 -72.54 -19.31 8.45
CA THR A 271 -73.35 -20.55 8.43
C THR A 271 -74.42 -20.56 9.52
N MET A 272 -74.07 -20.21 10.77
CA MET A 272 -75.04 -20.12 11.87
C MET A 272 -76.11 -19.06 11.64
N LEU A 273 -75.76 -17.92 11.07
CA LEU A 273 -76.71 -16.85 10.71
C LEU A 273 -77.68 -17.33 9.64
N ARG A 274 -77.25 -18.05 8.63
CA ARG A 274 -78.15 -18.66 7.61
C ARG A 274 -79.09 -19.69 8.19
N GLU A 275 -78.65 -20.51 9.14
CA GLU A 275 -79.49 -21.48 9.86
C GLU A 275 -80.55 -20.77 10.68
N LEU A 276 -80.30 -19.56 11.20
CA LEU A 276 -81.25 -18.73 11.93
C LEU A 276 -82.15 -17.88 11.04
N GLY A 277 -82.07 -18.03 9.71
CA GLY A 277 -82.84 -17.25 8.76
C GLY A 277 -82.37 -15.79 8.52
N VAL A 278 -81.15 -15.47 8.98
CA VAL A 278 -80.58 -14.17 8.80
C VAL A 278 -79.55 -14.25 7.67
N ASP A 279 -79.64 -13.37 6.69
CA ASP A 279 -78.65 -13.29 5.58
C ASP A 279 -77.41 -12.53 6.09
N PRO A 280 -76.24 -13.16 6.14
CA PRO A 280 -75.01 -12.52 6.63
C PRO A 280 -74.50 -11.39 5.76
N ASP A 281 -74.88 -11.30 4.49
CA ASP A 281 -74.47 -10.29 3.53
C ASP A 281 -75.39 -9.04 3.56
N THR A 282 -76.46 -9.04 4.35
CA THR A 282 -77.40 -7.92 4.52
C THR A 282 -77.50 -7.37 5.95
N ALA A 283 -76.59 -7.81 6.84
CA ALA A 283 -76.62 -7.43 8.26
C ALA A 283 -75.54 -6.31 8.57
#